data_8b25b8434de80c9c1bbee9baed48fc6c
#
_entry.id   8b25b8434de80c9c1bbee9baed48fc6c
#
_cell.length_a   1.000
_cell.length_b   1.000
_cell.length_c   1.000
_cell.angle_alpha   90.00
_cell.angle_beta   90.00
_cell.angle_gamma   90.00
#
_symmetry.space_group_name_H-M   'P 1'
#
loop_
_entity.id
_entity.type
_entity.pdbx_description
1 polymer ?
#
loop_
_entity_poly.entity_id
_entity_poly.type
_entity_poly.pdbx_seq_one_letter_code
_entity_poly.pdbx_strand_id
1 'polypeptide(L)'
;QRQMCIRDSFSGIGELKVNPKLLDKNLSGQHFDVIILTNKSYDLIEAVREIKPYVNKTVIIPLLNGMAHYDILDKEFGKEKVFGGTAYISTAMKNYGSIQQITSRASIKFGPRTQKNINISNNFYEICKETEFECDFSDYIELDLWRKYVLIGATAASTVLFQRPLGEISATTYGKSLIIEIHEECRNIVLSKGYDIGIESNNYNLKLITDKGSLLKASMLRDFESGKKTECEHILGYLIELAKSNNVKCDLIKAAHPRIQVGL
;
A
#
# COMPACT_ATOMS: atom_id res chain seq x y z
N GLN A 1 -23.34 13.47 0.09
CA GLN A 1 -23.06 12.03 -0.16
C GLN A 1 -21.90 11.46 0.68
N ARG A 2 -21.67 11.95 1.88
CA ARG A 2 -20.63 11.45 2.79
C ARG A 2 -21.19 10.87 4.08
N GLN A 3 -22.36 10.23 3.99
CA GLN A 3 -22.98 9.57 5.13
C GLN A 3 -22.70 8.07 5.09
N MET A 4 -21.44 7.68 5.32
CA MET A 4 -21.15 6.29 5.63
C MET A 4 -20.53 6.20 7.02
N CYS A 5 -21.33 6.55 8.03
CA CYS A 5 -20.91 6.62 9.42
C CYS A 5 -21.03 5.28 10.15
N ILE A 6 -21.79 4.34 9.59
CA ILE A 6 -21.94 2.98 10.14
C ILE A 6 -21.35 2.02 9.12
N ARG A 7 -20.32 1.28 9.51
CA ARG A 7 -19.75 0.24 8.68
C ARG A 7 -19.73 -1.04 9.48
N ASP A 8 -20.42 -2.05 8.94
CA ASP A 8 -20.34 -3.40 9.46
C ASP A 8 -19.09 -4.05 8.84
N SER A 9 -18.24 -4.62 9.69
CA SER A 9 -17.06 -5.34 9.26
C SER A 9 -17.24 -6.81 9.57
N PHE A 10 -17.01 -7.65 8.57
CA PHE A 10 -17.05 -9.11 8.70
C PHE A 10 -15.66 -9.68 8.46
N SER A 11 -15.12 -10.36 9.43
CA SER A 11 -13.79 -10.98 9.34
C SER A 11 -13.78 -12.37 10.00
N GLY A 12 -12.71 -13.13 9.77
CA GLY A 12 -12.46 -14.37 10.50
C GLY A 12 -12.20 -14.16 12.00
N ILE A 13 -11.97 -12.92 12.44
CA ILE A 13 -11.76 -12.54 13.85
C ILE A 13 -13.10 -12.19 14.52
N GLY A 14 -14.10 -11.74 13.74
CA GLY A 14 -15.41 -11.38 14.26
C GLY A 14 -16.12 -10.33 13.42
N GLU A 15 -17.25 -9.86 13.93
CA GLU A 15 -18.05 -8.79 13.35
C GLU A 15 -17.93 -7.55 14.23
N LEU A 16 -17.70 -6.40 13.61
CA LEU A 16 -17.62 -5.12 14.30
C LEU A 16 -18.55 -4.11 13.66
N LYS A 17 -19.41 -3.52 14.50
CA LYS A 17 -20.23 -2.37 14.12
C LYS A 17 -19.78 -1.15 14.90
N VAL A 18 -19.34 -0.13 14.19
CA VAL A 18 -18.85 1.11 14.79
C VAL A 18 -19.62 2.32 14.26
N ASN A 19 -19.83 3.28 15.15
CA ASN A 19 -20.38 4.59 14.79
C ASN A 19 -19.29 5.66 15.04
N PRO A 20 -18.37 5.86 14.09
CA PRO A 20 -17.26 6.81 14.27
C PRO A 20 -17.79 8.23 14.35
N LYS A 21 -17.16 9.06 15.19
CA LYS A 21 -17.39 10.49 15.18
C LYS A 21 -16.91 11.08 13.86
N LEU A 22 -17.80 11.79 13.17
CA LEU A 22 -17.41 12.57 12.01
C LEU A 22 -16.71 13.84 12.46
N LEU A 23 -15.66 14.20 11.73
CA LEU A 23 -15.04 15.49 11.90
C LEU A 23 -16.01 16.59 11.42
N ASP A 24 -16.45 17.44 12.33
CA ASP A 24 -17.18 18.64 11.97
C ASP A 24 -16.19 19.70 11.50
N LYS A 25 -16.24 20.04 10.22
CA LYS A 25 -15.37 21.05 9.61
C LYS A 25 -15.55 22.44 10.19
N ASN A 26 -16.64 22.69 10.92
CA ASN A 26 -16.93 23.96 11.56
C ASN A 26 -16.29 24.06 12.97
N LEU A 27 -15.80 22.97 13.53
CA LEU A 27 -15.11 22.97 14.82
C LEU A 27 -13.64 23.32 14.61
N SER A 28 -13.28 24.57 14.79
CA SER A 28 -11.90 25.02 14.88
C SER A 28 -11.25 24.52 16.17
N GLY A 29 -9.95 24.17 16.12
CA GLY A 29 -9.17 23.83 17.33
C GLY A 29 -9.15 22.36 17.75
N GLN A 30 -9.70 21.45 16.93
CA GLN A 30 -9.50 20.02 17.16
C GLN A 30 -8.04 19.64 16.96
N HIS A 31 -7.51 18.87 17.89
CA HIS A 31 -6.14 18.36 17.84
C HIS A 31 -6.16 16.83 17.77
N PHE A 32 -5.30 16.28 16.94
CA PHE A 32 -5.09 14.85 16.80
C PHE A 32 -3.61 14.55 16.94
N ASP A 33 -3.25 13.55 17.74
CA ASP A 33 -1.86 13.08 17.85
C ASP A 33 -1.45 12.30 16.62
N VAL A 34 -2.38 11.51 16.06
CA VAL A 34 -2.16 10.66 14.89
C VAL A 34 -3.31 10.80 13.88
N ILE A 35 -2.96 10.95 12.62
CA ILE A 35 -3.88 10.84 11.47
C ILE A 35 -3.47 9.65 10.62
N ILE A 36 -4.39 8.70 10.42
CA ILE A 36 -4.16 7.53 9.57
C ILE A 36 -4.82 7.78 8.21
N LEU A 37 -4.03 7.75 7.13
CA LEU A 37 -4.53 7.87 5.77
C LEU A 37 -4.77 6.49 5.18
N THR A 38 -6.02 6.22 4.76
CA THR A 38 -6.46 4.93 4.19
C THR A 38 -7.18 5.09 2.85
N ASN A 39 -7.13 6.28 2.29
CA ASN A 39 -7.73 6.58 0.99
C ASN A 39 -6.96 5.89 -0.15
N LYS A 40 -7.58 5.79 -1.32
CA LYS A 40 -6.87 5.42 -2.55
C LYS A 40 -5.93 6.55 -2.97
N SER A 41 -4.82 6.21 -3.61
CA SER A 41 -3.77 7.17 -4.01
C SER A 41 -4.29 8.30 -4.89
N TYR A 42 -5.29 8.05 -5.71
CA TYR A 42 -5.88 9.06 -6.59
C TYR A 42 -6.75 10.10 -5.86
N ASP A 43 -7.09 9.87 -4.58
CA ASP A 43 -7.79 10.82 -3.71
C ASP A 43 -6.84 11.50 -2.72
N LEU A 44 -5.53 11.26 -2.82
CA LEU A 44 -4.54 11.74 -1.85
C LEU A 44 -4.49 13.28 -1.78
N ILE A 45 -4.55 13.96 -2.92
CA ILE A 45 -4.46 15.43 -2.96
C ILE A 45 -5.65 16.06 -2.23
N GLU A 46 -6.84 15.49 -2.39
CA GLU A 46 -8.02 15.96 -1.65
C GLU A 46 -7.88 15.67 -0.15
N ALA A 47 -7.44 14.46 0.20
CA ALA A 47 -7.19 14.08 1.60
C ALA A 47 -6.17 15.01 2.26
N VAL A 48 -5.08 15.33 1.59
CA VAL A 48 -4.06 16.29 2.06
C VAL A 48 -4.66 17.65 2.36
N ARG A 49 -5.50 18.19 1.46
CA ARG A 49 -6.18 19.48 1.68
C ARG A 49 -7.10 19.43 2.90
N GLU A 50 -7.82 18.32 3.08
CA GLU A 50 -8.74 18.16 4.20
C GLU A 50 -8.04 18.04 5.56
N ILE A 51 -6.93 17.34 5.64
CA ILE A 51 -6.21 17.16 6.91
C ILE A 51 -5.30 18.33 7.27
N LYS A 52 -4.87 19.14 6.29
CA LYS A 52 -3.90 20.23 6.48
C LYS A 52 -4.18 21.14 7.68
N PRO A 53 -5.43 21.57 7.96
CA PRO A 53 -5.74 22.41 9.11
C PRO A 53 -5.48 21.75 10.48
N TYR A 54 -5.39 20.41 10.51
CA TYR A 54 -5.27 19.63 11.74
C TYR A 54 -3.83 19.14 11.98
N VAL A 55 -2.93 19.27 10.99
CA VAL A 55 -1.54 18.80 11.09
C VAL A 55 -0.65 19.88 11.73
N ASN A 56 -0.71 19.99 13.05
CA ASN A 56 0.16 20.89 13.82
C ASN A 56 1.30 20.07 14.50
N LYS A 57 1.00 19.42 15.61
CA LYS A 57 1.91 18.48 16.31
C LYS A 57 1.59 17.03 15.97
N THR A 58 0.71 16.82 15.03
CA THR A 58 0.17 15.54 14.56
C THR A 58 1.19 14.79 13.72
N VAL A 59 1.27 13.48 13.87
CA VAL A 59 1.95 12.59 12.92
C VAL A 59 0.95 11.94 11.97
N ILE A 60 1.38 11.71 10.74
CA ILE A 60 0.58 11.11 9.68
C ILE A 60 1.12 9.72 9.40
N ILE A 61 0.26 8.71 9.43
CA ILE A 61 0.59 7.33 9.10
C ILE A 61 -0.19 6.94 7.83
N PRO A 62 0.42 7.00 6.64
CA PRO A 62 -0.23 6.55 5.41
C PRO A 62 -0.19 5.02 5.33
N LEU A 63 -1.34 4.38 5.17
CA LEU A 63 -1.46 2.93 4.92
C LEU A 63 -1.72 2.62 3.44
N LEU A 64 -1.30 3.52 2.55
CA LEU A 64 -1.44 3.37 1.11
C LEU A 64 -0.42 2.35 0.57
N ASN A 65 -0.79 1.66 -0.50
CA ASN A 65 0.17 0.84 -1.23
C ASN A 65 1.06 1.71 -2.12
N GLY A 66 2.31 1.29 -2.35
CA GLY A 66 3.27 2.05 -3.15
C GLY A 66 4.09 3.04 -2.32
N MET A 67 4.82 3.93 -3.00
CA MET A 67 5.76 4.87 -2.38
C MET A 67 5.57 6.33 -2.80
N ALA A 68 4.92 6.59 -3.94
CA ALA A 68 4.81 7.95 -4.49
C ALA A 68 4.10 8.95 -3.56
N HIS A 69 3.24 8.48 -2.66
CA HIS A 69 2.55 9.34 -1.70
C HIS A 69 3.50 10.01 -0.69
N TYR A 70 4.65 9.40 -0.42
CA TYR A 70 5.64 9.99 0.51
C TYR A 70 6.23 11.28 -0.04
N ASP A 71 6.50 11.38 -1.34
CA ASP A 71 7.03 12.61 -1.95
C ASP A 71 6.05 13.78 -1.78
N ILE A 72 4.73 13.49 -1.90
CA ILE A 72 3.67 14.48 -1.73
C ILE A 72 3.53 14.90 -0.28
N LEU A 73 3.46 13.92 0.62
CA LEU A 73 3.26 14.15 2.06
C LEU A 73 4.47 14.85 2.69
N ASP A 74 5.68 14.44 2.32
CA ASP A 74 6.93 15.05 2.83
C ASP A 74 7.06 16.50 2.38
N LYS A 75 6.70 16.80 1.14
CA LYS A 75 6.69 18.18 0.61
C LYS A 75 5.70 19.08 1.35
N GLU A 76 4.54 18.53 1.71
CA GLU A 76 3.47 19.31 2.34
C GLU A 76 3.64 19.47 3.85
N PHE A 77 4.06 18.42 4.54
CA PHE A 77 4.05 18.37 6.01
C PHE A 77 5.43 18.26 6.67
N GLY A 78 6.45 17.94 5.88
CA GLY A 78 7.79 17.61 6.37
C GLY A 78 7.93 16.13 6.75
N LYS A 79 9.10 15.54 6.41
CA LYS A 79 9.39 14.11 6.62
C LYS A 79 9.24 13.68 8.09
N GLU A 80 9.50 14.57 9.03
CA GLU A 80 9.42 14.29 10.47
C GLU A 80 8.00 14.06 10.97
N LYS A 81 6.98 14.55 10.27
CA LYS A 81 5.57 14.33 10.60
C LYS A 81 4.96 13.15 9.85
N VAL A 82 5.62 12.67 8.80
CA VAL A 82 5.12 11.58 7.96
C VAL A 82 5.84 10.30 8.33
N PHE A 83 5.17 9.45 9.08
CA PHE A 83 5.66 8.13 9.44
C PHE A 83 5.54 7.16 8.27
N GLY A 84 6.31 6.10 8.30
CA GLY A 84 6.07 4.97 7.43
C GLY A 84 4.90 4.14 7.95
N GLY A 85 4.05 3.66 7.03
CA GLY A 85 2.94 2.79 7.40
C GLY A 85 2.55 1.86 6.26
N THR A 86 2.17 0.66 6.60
CA THR A 86 1.70 -0.33 5.63
C THR A 86 0.73 -1.31 6.26
N ALA A 87 -0.27 -1.76 5.49
CA ALA A 87 -1.25 -2.74 5.91
C ALA A 87 -1.14 -4.02 5.09
N TYR A 88 -1.19 -5.16 5.76
CA TYR A 88 -1.26 -6.50 5.15
C TYR A 88 -2.65 -7.05 5.38
N ILE A 89 -3.60 -6.59 4.57
CA ILE A 89 -4.99 -6.98 4.63
C ILE A 89 -5.56 -7.01 3.21
N SER A 90 -6.44 -7.96 2.94
CA SER A 90 -7.24 -7.95 1.72
C SER A 90 -8.71 -7.82 2.11
N THR A 91 -9.34 -6.76 1.62
CA THR A 91 -10.74 -6.45 1.89
C THR A 91 -11.49 -6.16 0.60
N ALA A 92 -12.78 -6.39 0.62
CA ALA A 92 -13.70 -5.93 -0.42
C ALA A 92 -14.87 -5.18 0.22
N MET A 93 -15.29 -4.11 -0.44
CA MET A 93 -16.52 -3.43 -0.09
C MET A 93 -17.68 -4.18 -0.71
N LYS A 94 -18.64 -4.58 0.11
CA LYS A 94 -19.92 -5.16 -0.32
C LYS A 94 -20.98 -4.08 -0.50
N ASN A 95 -22.15 -4.51 -0.98
CA ASN A 95 -23.31 -3.64 -1.08
C ASN A 95 -23.64 -3.03 0.30
N TYR A 96 -24.19 -1.81 0.29
CA TYR A 96 -24.57 -1.06 1.50
C TYR A 96 -23.41 -0.59 2.40
N GLY A 97 -22.16 -0.57 1.88
CA GLY A 97 -21.01 -0.01 2.62
C GLY A 97 -20.40 -0.94 3.67
N SER A 98 -20.81 -2.21 3.72
CA SER A 98 -20.14 -3.20 4.57
C SER A 98 -18.78 -3.61 3.99
N ILE A 99 -17.82 -3.90 4.87
CA ILE A 99 -16.47 -4.32 4.51
C ILE A 99 -16.32 -5.79 4.85
N GLN A 100 -15.90 -6.59 3.88
CA GLN A 100 -15.53 -7.98 4.09
C GLN A 100 -14.02 -8.15 4.02
N GLN A 101 -13.45 -8.75 5.05
CA GLN A 101 -12.07 -9.25 5.00
C GLN A 101 -12.04 -10.55 4.20
N ILE A 102 -11.13 -10.64 3.22
CA ILE A 102 -11.00 -11.80 2.32
C ILE A 102 -9.97 -12.77 2.86
N THR A 103 -8.85 -12.26 3.39
CA THR A 103 -7.76 -13.07 3.95
C THR A 103 -7.83 -13.10 5.46
N SER A 104 -7.40 -14.20 6.08
CA SER A 104 -7.33 -14.33 7.53
C SER A 104 -6.32 -13.36 8.17
N ARG A 105 -5.28 -13.00 7.43
CA ARG A 105 -4.28 -12.04 7.92
C ARG A 105 -4.82 -10.62 7.86
N ALA A 106 -4.73 -9.93 9.00
CA ALA A 106 -4.96 -8.50 9.12
C ALA A 106 -3.89 -7.91 10.04
N SER A 107 -2.93 -7.22 9.46
CA SER A 107 -1.88 -6.57 10.24
C SER A 107 -1.51 -5.21 9.66
N ILE A 108 -1.05 -4.32 10.53
CA ILE A 108 -0.38 -3.08 10.13
C ILE A 108 1.05 -3.11 10.65
N LYS A 109 1.93 -2.46 9.90
CA LYS A 109 3.29 -2.16 10.35
C LYS A 109 3.54 -0.68 10.15
N PHE A 110 4.10 -0.02 11.15
CA PHE A 110 4.43 1.40 11.06
C PHE A 110 5.66 1.74 11.88
N GLY A 111 6.19 2.94 11.66
CA GLY A 111 7.34 3.44 12.44
C GLY A 111 7.78 4.83 11.98
N PRO A 112 8.64 5.49 12.75
CA PRO A 112 9.18 6.80 12.40
C PRO A 112 10.18 6.67 11.25
N ARG A 113 10.12 7.61 10.31
CA ARG A 113 11.08 7.73 9.19
C ARG A 113 12.27 8.63 9.53
N THR A 114 12.22 9.24 10.71
CA THR A 114 13.27 10.08 11.27
C THR A 114 13.36 9.84 12.78
N GLN A 115 14.40 10.35 13.44
CA GLN A 115 14.53 10.26 14.90
C GLN A 115 13.60 11.19 15.67
N LYS A 116 12.74 11.96 14.97
CA LYS A 116 11.77 12.87 15.59
C LYS A 116 10.43 12.15 15.85
N ASN A 117 9.71 12.64 16.87
CA ASN A 117 8.36 12.16 17.21
C ASN A 117 8.27 10.67 17.67
N ILE A 118 9.38 10.06 18.08
CA ILE A 118 9.42 8.67 18.54
C ILE A 118 8.44 8.42 19.68
N ASN A 119 8.27 9.37 20.61
CA ASN A 119 7.34 9.22 21.73
C ASN A 119 5.88 9.06 21.26
N ILE A 120 5.47 9.78 20.21
CA ILE A 120 4.11 9.65 19.66
C ILE A 120 3.92 8.26 19.07
N SER A 121 4.92 7.75 18.36
CA SER A 121 4.84 6.41 17.76
C SER A 121 4.80 5.31 18.82
N ASN A 122 5.58 5.44 19.88
CA ASN A 122 5.56 4.48 20.99
C ASN A 122 4.20 4.47 21.70
N ASN A 123 3.66 5.65 22.01
CA ASN A 123 2.33 5.74 22.62
C ASN A 123 1.23 5.14 21.73
N PHE A 124 1.29 5.40 20.42
CA PHE A 124 0.34 4.82 19.48
C PHE A 124 0.50 3.29 19.38
N TYR A 125 1.73 2.79 19.40
CA TYR A 125 2.00 1.35 19.42
C TYR A 125 1.46 0.66 20.67
N GLU A 126 1.62 1.29 21.86
CA GLU A 126 1.03 0.74 23.09
C GLU A 126 -0.50 0.61 22.99
N ILE A 127 -1.18 1.61 22.41
CA ILE A 127 -2.63 1.52 22.16
C ILE A 127 -2.96 0.39 21.19
N CYS A 128 -2.16 0.21 20.12
CA CYS A 128 -2.38 -0.85 19.15
C CYS A 128 -2.22 -2.25 19.76
N LYS A 129 -1.30 -2.43 20.72
CA LYS A 129 -1.08 -3.72 21.40
C LYS A 129 -2.28 -4.19 22.23
N GLU A 130 -3.16 -3.27 22.63
CA GLU A 130 -4.39 -3.61 23.35
C GLU A 130 -5.49 -4.15 22.43
N THR A 131 -5.26 -4.13 21.10
CA THR A 131 -6.22 -4.62 20.13
C THR A 131 -5.95 -6.08 19.74
N GLU A 132 -6.97 -6.76 19.21
CA GLU A 132 -6.85 -8.16 18.75
C GLU A 132 -6.18 -8.29 17.36
N PHE A 133 -5.94 -7.18 16.66
CA PHE A 133 -5.27 -7.25 15.37
C PHE A 133 -3.75 -7.09 15.50
N GLU A 134 -3.02 -7.73 14.59
CA GLU A 134 -1.57 -7.73 14.58
C GLU A 134 -1.04 -6.33 14.22
N CYS A 135 -0.24 -5.75 15.11
CA CYS A 135 0.36 -4.43 14.92
C CYS A 135 1.86 -4.48 15.22
N ASP A 136 2.68 -4.20 14.21
CA ASP A 136 4.14 -4.22 14.32
C ASP A 136 4.70 -2.79 14.31
N PHE A 137 5.59 -2.52 15.26
CA PHE A 137 6.44 -1.35 15.23
C PHE A 137 7.79 -1.67 14.54
N SER A 138 8.25 -0.79 13.65
CA SER A 138 9.51 -0.99 12.93
C SER A 138 10.43 0.21 13.04
N ASP A 139 11.65 -0.02 13.52
CA ASP A 139 12.74 0.95 13.49
C ASP A 139 13.33 1.15 12.09
N TYR A 140 13.04 0.24 11.16
CA TYR A 140 13.52 0.23 9.77
C TYR A 140 12.37 0.34 8.77
N ILE A 141 11.34 1.11 9.11
CA ILE A 141 10.09 1.16 8.35
C ILE A 141 10.29 1.51 6.87
N GLU A 142 11.23 2.39 6.53
CA GLU A 142 11.49 2.72 5.12
C GLU A 142 11.93 1.48 4.32
N LEU A 143 12.82 0.67 4.89
CA LEU A 143 13.24 -0.58 4.24
C LEU A 143 12.09 -1.58 4.11
N ASP A 144 11.25 -1.70 5.13
CA ASP A 144 10.07 -2.58 5.08
C ASP A 144 9.06 -2.13 4.01
N LEU A 145 8.88 -0.83 3.83
CA LEU A 145 8.05 -0.27 2.77
C LEU A 145 8.61 -0.60 1.38
N TRP A 146 9.91 -0.45 1.17
CA TRP A 146 10.56 -0.79 -0.09
C TRP A 146 10.50 -2.29 -0.37
N ARG A 147 10.70 -3.15 0.64
CA ARG A 147 10.51 -4.61 0.54
C ARG A 147 9.11 -4.98 0.05
N LYS A 148 8.09 -4.38 0.67
CA LYS A 148 6.71 -4.58 0.25
C LYS A 148 6.45 -4.02 -1.15
N TYR A 149 7.05 -2.89 -1.51
CA TYR A 149 6.84 -2.26 -2.81
C TYR A 149 7.38 -3.11 -3.96
N VAL A 150 8.53 -3.78 -3.79
CA VAL A 150 9.03 -4.76 -4.77
C VAL A 150 8.01 -5.87 -5.00
N LEU A 151 7.45 -6.44 -3.94
CA LEU A 151 6.43 -7.48 -4.04
C LEU A 151 5.15 -6.99 -4.73
N ILE A 152 4.67 -5.82 -4.34
CA ILE A 152 3.45 -5.22 -4.92
C ILE A 152 3.66 -4.88 -6.40
N GLY A 153 4.80 -4.27 -6.75
CA GLY A 153 5.14 -3.90 -8.12
C GLY A 153 5.22 -5.12 -9.03
N ALA A 154 5.94 -6.16 -8.58
CA ALA A 154 6.06 -7.41 -9.33
C ALA A 154 4.72 -8.12 -9.51
N THR A 155 3.90 -8.20 -8.43
CA THR A 155 2.56 -8.79 -8.50
C THR A 155 1.65 -7.99 -9.43
N ALA A 156 1.65 -6.66 -9.32
CA ALA A 156 0.83 -5.79 -10.14
C ALA A 156 1.21 -5.90 -11.62
N ALA A 157 2.49 -5.73 -11.96
CA ALA A 157 2.95 -5.79 -13.33
C ALA A 157 2.66 -7.17 -13.97
N SER A 158 2.96 -8.27 -13.25
CA SER A 158 2.72 -9.62 -13.77
C SER A 158 1.23 -9.89 -13.99
N THR A 159 0.39 -9.64 -12.99
CA THR A 159 -1.04 -9.97 -13.09
C THR A 159 -1.78 -9.08 -14.09
N VAL A 160 -1.38 -7.81 -14.22
CA VAL A 160 -1.94 -6.87 -15.20
C VAL A 160 -1.52 -7.26 -16.63
N LEU A 161 -0.24 -7.56 -16.85
CA LEU A 161 0.28 -7.91 -18.15
C LEU A 161 -0.44 -9.13 -18.75
N PHE A 162 -0.62 -10.17 -17.93
CA PHE A 162 -1.23 -11.43 -18.36
C PHE A 162 -2.73 -11.52 -18.08
N GLN A 163 -3.31 -10.62 -17.28
CA GLN A 163 -4.72 -10.65 -16.84
C GLN A 163 -5.13 -12.00 -16.21
N ARG A 164 -4.24 -12.59 -15.43
CA ARG A 164 -4.43 -13.87 -14.75
C ARG A 164 -3.83 -13.86 -13.35
N PRO A 165 -4.27 -14.77 -12.47
CA PRO A 165 -3.58 -15.02 -11.19
C PRO A 165 -2.15 -15.50 -11.41
N LEU A 166 -1.28 -15.22 -10.45
CA LEU A 166 0.14 -15.59 -10.53
C LEU A 166 0.37 -17.09 -10.75
N GLY A 167 -0.45 -17.96 -10.15
CA GLY A 167 -0.31 -19.41 -10.30
C GLY A 167 -0.57 -19.87 -11.74
N GLU A 168 -1.60 -19.31 -12.41
CA GLU A 168 -1.88 -19.62 -13.80
C GLU A 168 -0.72 -19.17 -14.72
N ILE A 169 -0.19 -17.98 -14.48
CA ILE A 169 0.96 -17.45 -15.21
C ILE A 169 2.19 -18.35 -14.98
N SER A 170 2.49 -18.64 -13.72
CA SER A 170 3.65 -19.45 -13.32
C SER A 170 3.61 -20.90 -13.85
N ALA A 171 2.42 -21.41 -14.14
CA ALA A 171 2.23 -22.76 -14.69
C ALA A 171 2.56 -22.85 -16.20
N THR A 172 2.67 -21.73 -16.91
CA THR A 172 3.02 -21.72 -18.34
C THR A 172 4.51 -21.90 -18.56
N THR A 173 4.91 -22.27 -19.79
CA THR A 173 6.31 -22.58 -20.14
C THR A 173 7.29 -21.47 -19.77
N TYR A 174 6.94 -20.20 -20.02
CA TYR A 174 7.81 -19.04 -19.76
C TYR A 174 7.27 -18.10 -18.68
N GLY A 175 6.09 -18.34 -18.16
CA GLY A 175 5.45 -17.42 -17.21
C GLY A 175 6.22 -17.26 -15.92
N LYS A 176 6.76 -18.38 -15.39
CA LYS A 176 7.57 -18.32 -14.17
C LYS A 176 8.84 -17.46 -14.36
N SER A 177 9.57 -17.60 -15.46
CA SER A 177 10.77 -16.80 -15.74
C SER A 177 10.42 -15.32 -15.90
N LEU A 178 9.32 -15.00 -16.60
CA LEU A 178 8.87 -13.62 -16.77
C LEU A 178 8.44 -12.96 -15.45
N ILE A 179 7.77 -13.69 -14.56
CA ILE A 179 7.46 -13.18 -13.22
C ILE A 179 8.77 -12.86 -12.45
N ILE A 180 9.76 -13.74 -12.52
CA ILE A 180 11.07 -13.52 -11.87
C ILE A 180 11.78 -12.30 -12.48
N GLU A 181 11.78 -12.15 -13.81
CA GLU A 181 12.36 -10.99 -14.48
C GLU A 181 11.68 -9.67 -14.08
N ILE A 182 10.35 -9.65 -14.00
CA ILE A 182 9.59 -8.48 -13.52
C ILE A 182 9.97 -8.15 -12.06
N HIS A 183 10.09 -9.17 -11.21
CA HIS A 183 10.54 -8.98 -9.83
C HIS A 183 11.96 -8.40 -9.75
N GLU A 184 12.88 -8.89 -10.57
CA GLU A 184 14.25 -8.36 -10.65
C GLU A 184 14.27 -6.91 -11.16
N GLU A 185 13.43 -6.53 -12.13
CA GLU A 185 13.30 -5.13 -12.52
C GLU A 185 12.88 -4.26 -11.32
N CYS A 186 11.85 -4.67 -10.57
CA CYS A 186 11.41 -3.95 -9.38
C CYS A 186 12.53 -3.86 -8.32
N ARG A 187 13.24 -4.97 -8.06
CA ARG A 187 14.34 -5.05 -7.09
C ARG A 187 15.49 -4.13 -7.48
N ASN A 188 15.89 -4.13 -8.75
CA ASN A 188 16.99 -3.30 -9.23
C ASN A 188 16.66 -1.81 -9.17
N ILE A 189 15.40 -1.43 -9.43
CA ILE A 189 14.93 -0.05 -9.26
C ILE A 189 15.08 0.37 -7.79
N VAL A 190 14.61 -0.46 -6.86
CA VAL A 190 14.68 -0.17 -5.42
C VAL A 190 16.13 -0.14 -4.93
N LEU A 191 16.97 -1.06 -5.42
CA LEU A 191 18.40 -1.06 -5.12
C LEU A 191 19.10 0.22 -5.60
N SER A 192 18.71 0.75 -6.77
CA SER A 192 19.24 2.03 -7.30
C SER A 192 18.91 3.24 -6.43
N LYS A 193 17.90 3.12 -5.57
CA LYS A 193 17.54 4.11 -4.54
C LYS A 193 18.32 3.92 -3.24
N GLY A 194 19.23 2.94 -3.18
CA GLY A 194 20.04 2.64 -2.00
C GLY A 194 19.39 1.65 -1.03
N TYR A 195 18.29 1.00 -1.40
CA TYR A 195 17.61 0.03 -0.54
C TYR A 195 17.83 -1.40 -1.06
N ASP A 196 18.61 -2.19 -0.34
CA ASP A 196 18.71 -3.63 -0.57
C ASP A 196 17.64 -4.34 0.26
N ILE A 197 16.72 -5.04 -0.40
CA ILE A 197 15.64 -5.77 0.28
C ILE A 197 16.15 -7.00 1.06
N GLY A 198 17.39 -7.42 0.80
CA GLY A 198 18.03 -8.57 1.43
C GLY A 198 17.56 -9.91 0.88
N ILE A 199 18.39 -10.95 1.12
CA ILE A 199 18.15 -12.28 0.55
C ILE A 199 16.88 -12.95 1.07
N GLU A 200 16.54 -12.75 2.34
CA GLU A 200 15.36 -13.34 2.95
C GLU A 200 14.07 -12.80 2.33
N SER A 201 13.95 -11.46 2.19
CA SER A 201 12.79 -10.84 1.55
C SER A 201 12.71 -11.22 0.07
N ASN A 202 13.86 -11.29 -0.62
CA ASN A 202 13.92 -11.73 -2.00
C ASN A 202 13.38 -13.16 -2.16
N ASN A 203 13.86 -14.10 -1.36
CA ASN A 203 13.43 -15.49 -1.41
C ASN A 203 11.96 -15.66 -1.03
N TYR A 204 11.48 -14.91 -0.02
CA TYR A 204 10.08 -14.88 0.35
C TYR A 204 9.20 -14.39 -0.82
N ASN A 205 9.58 -13.29 -1.45
CA ASN A 205 8.85 -12.75 -2.60
C ASN A 205 8.80 -13.76 -3.75
N LEU A 206 9.95 -14.31 -4.15
CA LEU A 206 10.03 -15.28 -5.23
C LEU A 206 9.18 -16.52 -4.96
N LYS A 207 9.23 -17.07 -3.73
CA LYS A 207 8.39 -18.20 -3.34
C LYS A 207 6.89 -17.87 -3.51
N LEU A 208 6.47 -16.68 -3.08
CA LEU A 208 5.07 -16.26 -3.11
C LEU A 208 4.57 -16.01 -4.54
N ILE A 209 5.38 -15.33 -5.38
CA ILE A 209 4.93 -14.93 -6.72
C ILE A 209 5.09 -16.03 -7.76
N THR A 210 5.86 -17.09 -7.50
CA THR A 210 6.07 -18.22 -8.42
C THR A 210 5.34 -19.49 -8.01
N ASP A 211 4.53 -19.46 -6.96
CA ASP A 211 3.71 -20.59 -6.55
C ASP A 211 2.64 -20.89 -7.59
N LYS A 212 2.69 -22.11 -8.17
CA LYS A 212 1.74 -22.56 -9.21
C LYS A 212 0.31 -22.72 -8.69
N GLY A 213 0.12 -22.88 -7.39
CA GLY A 213 -1.19 -22.96 -6.74
C GLY A 213 -1.78 -21.60 -6.37
N SER A 214 -1.04 -20.49 -6.61
CA SER A 214 -1.44 -19.18 -6.14
C SER A 214 -2.62 -18.61 -6.92
N LEU A 215 -3.69 -18.26 -6.21
CA LEU A 215 -4.81 -17.47 -6.73
C LEU A 215 -4.61 -15.97 -6.60
N LEU A 216 -3.40 -15.54 -6.27
CA LEU A 216 -3.07 -14.14 -6.00
C LEU A 216 -3.20 -13.31 -7.28
N LYS A 217 -4.09 -12.32 -7.21
CA LYS A 217 -4.24 -11.22 -8.17
C LYS A 217 -3.97 -9.90 -7.45
N ALA A 218 -3.27 -9.00 -8.09
CA ALA A 218 -3.15 -7.63 -7.59
C ALA A 218 -4.54 -6.97 -7.44
N SER A 219 -4.70 -6.11 -6.44
CA SER A 219 -5.92 -5.29 -6.29
C SER A 219 -6.14 -4.41 -7.53
N MET A 220 -5.05 -3.93 -8.13
CA MET A 220 -5.07 -3.15 -9.37
C MET A 220 -5.76 -3.91 -10.52
N LEU A 221 -5.47 -5.21 -10.71
CA LEU A 221 -6.14 -6.02 -11.73
C LEU A 221 -7.62 -6.21 -11.40
N ARG A 222 -7.97 -6.47 -10.13
CA ARG A 222 -9.38 -6.58 -9.71
C ARG A 222 -10.16 -5.28 -9.93
N ASP A 223 -9.56 -4.13 -9.61
CA ASP A 223 -10.17 -2.82 -9.86
C ASP A 223 -10.38 -2.60 -11.35
N PHE A 224 -9.38 -2.94 -12.18
CA PHE A 224 -9.44 -2.85 -13.64
C PHE A 224 -10.54 -3.74 -14.23
N GLU A 225 -10.58 -5.03 -13.89
CA GLU A 225 -11.61 -5.99 -14.33
C GLU A 225 -13.03 -5.57 -13.93
N SER A 226 -13.15 -4.78 -12.86
CA SER A 226 -14.43 -4.24 -12.37
C SER A 226 -14.76 -2.86 -12.95
N GLY A 227 -14.00 -2.35 -13.91
CA GLY A 227 -14.19 -1.02 -14.51
C GLY A 227 -13.96 0.14 -13.51
N LYS A 228 -13.24 -0.10 -12.43
CA LYS A 228 -12.93 0.91 -11.40
C LYS A 228 -11.62 1.62 -11.72
N LYS A 229 -11.48 2.84 -11.17
CA LYS A 229 -10.22 3.58 -11.21
C LYS A 229 -9.13 2.79 -10.49
N THR A 230 -7.97 2.68 -11.13
CA THR A 230 -6.81 1.93 -10.62
C THR A 230 -5.74 2.85 -10.03
N GLU A 231 -4.81 2.28 -9.28
CA GLU A 231 -3.63 2.96 -8.73
C GLU A 231 -2.39 2.76 -9.63
N CYS A 232 -2.58 2.57 -10.96
CA CYS A 232 -1.52 2.22 -11.90
C CYS A 232 -0.38 3.25 -11.88
N GLU A 233 -0.69 4.54 -11.98
CA GLU A 233 0.32 5.60 -11.98
C GLU A 233 1.09 5.64 -10.66
N HIS A 234 0.40 5.43 -9.56
CA HIS A 234 0.99 5.44 -8.22
C HIS A 234 1.93 4.25 -7.96
N ILE A 235 1.66 3.10 -8.58
CA ILE A 235 2.44 1.86 -8.36
C ILE A 235 3.40 1.63 -9.53
N LEU A 236 2.92 1.40 -10.74
CA LEU A 236 3.78 1.08 -11.88
C LEU A 236 4.41 2.35 -12.48
N GLY A 237 3.63 3.44 -12.60
CA GLY A 237 4.14 4.72 -13.08
C GLY A 237 5.31 5.23 -12.25
N TYR A 238 5.20 5.19 -10.93
CA TYR A 238 6.28 5.63 -10.05
C TYR A 238 7.53 4.73 -10.15
N LEU A 239 7.40 3.40 -10.32
CA LEU A 239 8.54 2.52 -10.61
C LEU A 239 9.24 2.92 -11.90
N ILE A 240 8.47 3.24 -12.96
CA ILE A 240 9.02 3.67 -14.25
C ILE A 240 9.75 5.01 -14.12
N GLU A 241 9.21 5.96 -13.36
CA GLU A 241 9.86 7.25 -13.07
C GLU A 241 11.18 7.05 -12.31
N LEU A 242 11.20 6.21 -11.29
CA LEU A 242 12.41 5.87 -10.55
C LEU A 242 13.45 5.20 -11.45
N ALA A 243 13.03 4.25 -12.28
CA ALA A 243 13.89 3.56 -13.24
C ALA A 243 14.54 4.56 -14.21
N LYS A 244 13.73 5.47 -14.77
CA LYS A 244 14.21 6.53 -15.67
C LYS A 244 15.21 7.45 -14.99
N SER A 245 14.91 7.91 -13.77
CA SER A 245 15.75 8.84 -13.02
C SER A 245 17.09 8.23 -12.61
N ASN A 246 17.17 6.91 -12.45
CA ASN A 246 18.38 6.19 -12.04
C ASN A 246 19.00 5.35 -13.18
N ASN A 247 18.54 5.52 -14.41
CA ASN A 247 19.00 4.78 -15.60
C ASN A 247 18.98 3.25 -15.41
N VAL A 248 17.88 2.73 -14.86
CA VAL A 248 17.64 1.30 -14.63
C VAL A 248 16.67 0.77 -15.69
N LYS A 249 16.95 -0.43 -16.22
CA LYS A 249 16.07 -1.12 -17.16
C LYS A 249 14.77 -1.55 -16.48
N CYS A 250 13.60 -1.35 -17.15
CA CYS A 250 12.27 -1.75 -16.66
C CYS A 250 11.30 -2.01 -17.81
N ASP A 251 11.73 -2.79 -18.80
CA ASP A 251 10.95 -2.97 -20.05
C ASP A 251 9.66 -3.76 -19.83
N LEU A 252 9.68 -4.75 -18.93
CA LEU A 252 8.48 -5.55 -18.61
C LEU A 252 7.46 -4.74 -17.79
N ILE A 253 7.94 -3.91 -16.87
CA ILE A 253 7.06 -3.00 -16.12
C ILE A 253 6.43 -1.97 -17.08
N LYS A 254 7.23 -1.42 -18.01
CA LYS A 254 6.73 -0.53 -19.05
C LYS A 254 5.72 -1.21 -19.98
N ALA A 255 5.86 -2.49 -20.27
CA ALA A 255 4.89 -3.24 -21.08
C ALA A 255 3.58 -3.47 -20.34
N ALA A 256 3.61 -3.64 -19.01
CA ALA A 256 2.42 -3.81 -18.19
C ALA A 256 1.60 -2.51 -18.02
N HIS A 257 2.27 -1.37 -17.92
CA HIS A 257 1.64 -0.08 -17.62
C HIS A 257 0.54 0.34 -18.63
N PRO A 258 0.77 0.40 -19.97
CA PRO A 258 -0.24 0.82 -20.93
C PRO A 258 -1.41 -0.15 -21.01
N ARG A 259 -1.26 -1.41 -20.54
CA ARG A 259 -2.35 -2.37 -20.52
C ARG A 259 -3.55 -1.89 -19.69
N ILE A 260 -3.29 -1.16 -18.61
CA ILE A 260 -4.34 -0.53 -17.82
C ILE A 260 -4.93 0.71 -18.53
N GLN A 261 -4.10 1.46 -19.24
CA GLN A 261 -4.53 2.71 -19.87
C GLN A 261 -5.44 2.50 -21.10
N VAL A 262 -5.20 1.43 -21.87
CA VAL A 262 -6.01 1.15 -23.07
C VAL A 262 -7.36 0.47 -22.77
N GLY A 263 -7.57 0.09 -21.51
CA GLY A 263 -8.83 -0.55 -21.10
C GLY A 263 -8.91 -2.05 -21.43
N LEU A 264 -10.06 -2.64 -21.13
CA LEU A 264 -10.41 -4.02 -21.47
C LEU A 264 -10.85 -4.13 -22.94
#